data_64efd73d3923abeb5ebed1ae1f755d21
#
_entry.id   64efd73d3923abeb5ebed1ae1f755d21
#
_cell.length_a   1.000
_cell.length_b   1.000
_cell.length_c   1.000
_cell.angle_alpha   90.00
_cell.angle_beta   90.00
_cell.angle_gamma   90.00
#
_symmetry.space_group_name_H-M   'P 1'
#
loop_
_entity.id
_entity.type
_entity.pdbx_description
1 polymer ?
#
loop_
_entity_poly.entity_id
_entity_poly.type
_entity_poly.pdbx_seq_one_letter_code
_entity_poly.pdbx_strand_id
1 'polypeptide(L)'
;MLLDKVGLSEKANSYPCQLSGGQQQRVAIARALMLSPEILCFDEPTSALDPELTGEVLKVIRSLKDSERTMIIVTHEMEFARNVADHVIFISDGLIEEEGSAEDVFDHPKSEKTKAFLSVGK
;
A
#
# COMPACT_ATOMS: atom_id res chain seq x y z
N MET A 1 16.94 -11.46 -7.08
CA MET A 1 16.38 -10.81 -8.27
C MET A 1 15.06 -10.12 -7.91
N LEU A 2 14.74 -9.01 -8.57
CA LEU A 2 13.54 -8.24 -8.23
C LEU A 2 12.23 -8.99 -8.48
N LEU A 3 12.16 -9.80 -9.53
CA LEU A 3 10.96 -10.60 -9.79
C LEU A 3 10.69 -11.63 -8.70
N ASP A 4 11.74 -12.12 -8.05
CA ASP A 4 11.57 -13.03 -6.90
C ASP A 4 10.94 -12.30 -5.73
N LYS A 5 11.33 -11.04 -5.47
CA LYS A 5 10.77 -10.24 -4.38
C LYS A 5 9.27 -10.02 -4.53
N VAL A 6 8.77 -9.93 -5.76
CA VAL A 6 7.36 -9.73 -6.03
C VAL A 6 6.62 -11.02 -6.40
N GLY A 7 7.30 -12.16 -6.33
CA GLY A 7 6.70 -13.48 -6.56
C GLY A 7 6.40 -13.80 -8.02
N LEU A 8 7.18 -13.26 -8.94
CA LEU A 8 6.93 -13.42 -10.38
C LEU A 8 8.09 -14.00 -11.17
N SER A 9 8.98 -14.76 -10.52
CA SER A 9 10.15 -15.36 -11.21
C SER A 9 9.75 -16.17 -12.43
N GLU A 10 8.63 -16.89 -12.37
CA GLU A 10 8.14 -17.73 -13.45
C GLU A 10 7.61 -16.93 -14.65
N LYS A 11 7.38 -15.65 -14.46
CA LYS A 11 6.80 -14.76 -15.49
C LYS A 11 7.83 -13.86 -16.16
N ALA A 12 9.12 -14.11 -15.95
CA ALA A 12 10.20 -13.27 -16.47
C ALA A 12 10.13 -13.04 -17.99
N ASN A 13 9.67 -14.04 -18.73
CA ASN A 13 9.59 -13.99 -20.19
C ASN A 13 8.17 -13.78 -20.73
N SER A 14 7.22 -13.44 -19.86
CA SER A 14 5.84 -13.18 -20.26
C SER A 14 5.66 -11.73 -20.69
N TYR A 15 4.75 -11.52 -21.66
CA TYR A 15 4.36 -10.17 -22.05
C TYR A 15 3.33 -9.61 -21.05
N PRO A 16 3.21 -8.27 -20.93
CA PRO A 16 2.24 -7.67 -20.00
C PRO A 16 0.81 -8.15 -20.22
N CYS A 17 0.39 -8.36 -21.47
CA CYS A 17 -0.96 -8.83 -21.77
C CYS A 17 -1.24 -10.26 -21.27
N GLN A 18 -0.20 -11.01 -20.90
CA GLN A 18 -0.31 -12.37 -20.37
C GLN A 18 -0.40 -12.40 -18.85
N LEU A 19 -0.33 -11.23 -18.22
CA LEU A 19 -0.32 -11.10 -16.75
C LEU A 19 -1.68 -10.62 -16.25
N SER A 20 -2.08 -11.10 -15.07
CA SER A 20 -3.25 -10.56 -14.38
C SER A 20 -3.00 -9.12 -13.93
N GLY A 21 -4.06 -8.40 -13.55
CA GLY A 21 -3.94 -7.05 -13.03
C GLY A 21 -3.00 -6.97 -11.82
N GLY A 22 -3.14 -7.91 -10.88
CA GLY A 22 -2.26 -7.98 -9.71
C GLY A 22 -0.81 -8.30 -10.07
N GLN A 23 -0.60 -9.17 -11.05
CA GLN A 23 0.74 -9.48 -11.53
C GLN A 23 1.37 -8.26 -12.21
N GLN A 24 0.61 -7.53 -13.04
CA GLN A 24 1.09 -6.30 -13.66
C GLN A 24 1.46 -5.26 -12.60
N GLN A 25 0.67 -5.14 -11.55
CA GLN A 25 0.95 -4.22 -10.45
C GLN A 25 2.25 -4.60 -9.73
N ARG A 26 2.47 -5.89 -9.52
CA ARG A 26 3.71 -6.36 -8.90
C ARG A 26 4.93 -6.11 -9.79
N VAL A 27 4.79 -6.20 -11.10
CA VAL A 27 5.85 -5.82 -12.03
C VAL A 27 6.16 -4.32 -11.92
N ALA A 28 5.14 -3.48 -11.79
CA ALA A 28 5.33 -2.05 -11.61
C ALA A 28 6.12 -1.75 -10.32
N ILE A 29 5.85 -2.48 -9.24
CA ILE A 29 6.61 -2.38 -8.00
C ILE A 29 8.07 -2.78 -8.23
N ALA A 30 8.31 -3.91 -8.89
CA ALA A 30 9.66 -4.36 -9.19
C ALA A 30 10.43 -3.33 -10.04
N ARG A 31 9.76 -2.71 -10.99
CA ARG A 31 10.35 -1.67 -11.84
C ARG A 31 10.80 -0.48 -11.00
N ALA A 32 9.98 -0.03 -10.07
CA ALA A 32 10.35 1.06 -9.17
C ALA A 32 11.56 0.69 -8.31
N LEU A 33 11.64 -0.56 -7.84
CA LEU A 33 12.74 -1.03 -7.02
C LEU A 33 14.08 -1.11 -7.77
N MET A 34 14.06 -1.16 -9.10
CA MET A 34 15.30 -1.21 -9.88
C MET A 34 16.21 0.00 -9.65
N LEU A 35 15.64 1.12 -9.24
CA LEU A 35 16.39 2.34 -8.97
C LEU A 35 16.96 2.40 -7.55
N SER A 36 16.70 1.39 -6.74
CA SER A 36 17.07 1.34 -5.32
C SER A 36 16.67 2.61 -4.58
N PRO A 37 15.38 3.00 -4.61
CA PRO A 37 14.94 4.28 -4.08
C PRO A 37 15.00 4.32 -2.55
N GLU A 38 15.29 5.51 -2.01
CA GLU A 38 15.19 5.75 -0.57
C GLU A 38 13.74 6.00 -0.16
N ILE A 39 12.95 6.59 -1.06
CA ILE A 39 11.53 6.86 -0.82
C ILE A 39 10.73 6.17 -1.92
N LEU A 40 9.77 5.38 -1.51
CA LEU A 40 8.90 4.64 -2.42
C LEU A 40 7.45 5.06 -2.16
N CYS A 41 6.78 5.53 -3.20
CA CYS A 41 5.41 6.03 -3.10
C CYS A 41 4.43 5.10 -3.81
N PHE A 42 3.34 4.77 -3.10
CA PHE A 42 2.24 3.98 -3.65
C PHE A 42 0.97 4.83 -3.60
N ASP A 43 0.36 5.06 -4.75
CA ASP A 43 -0.90 5.81 -4.83
C ASP A 43 -2.02 4.84 -5.16
N GLU A 44 -2.78 4.45 -4.13
CA GLU A 44 -3.87 3.49 -4.22
C GLU A 44 -3.52 2.24 -5.04
N PRO A 45 -2.52 1.46 -4.59
CA PRO A 45 -1.96 0.38 -5.40
C PRO A 45 -2.93 -0.77 -5.71
N THR A 46 -4.07 -0.82 -5.04
CA THR A 46 -5.06 -1.89 -5.22
C THR A 46 -6.40 -1.41 -5.75
N SER A 47 -6.54 -0.11 -6.07
CA SER A 47 -7.84 0.48 -6.43
C SER A 47 -8.46 -0.10 -7.70
N ALA A 48 -7.65 -0.55 -8.64
CA ALA A 48 -8.12 -1.11 -9.92
C ALA A 48 -8.16 -2.64 -9.93
N LEU A 49 -7.99 -3.28 -8.77
CA LEU A 49 -7.90 -4.73 -8.67
C LEU A 49 -9.15 -5.33 -8.03
N ASP A 50 -9.47 -6.57 -8.43
CA ASP A 50 -10.48 -7.36 -7.75
C ASP A 50 -10.02 -7.71 -6.34
N PRO A 51 -10.96 -7.88 -5.38
CA PRO A 51 -10.58 -8.21 -4.01
C PRO A 51 -9.68 -9.43 -3.87
N GLU A 52 -9.83 -10.40 -4.76
CA GLU A 52 -9.01 -11.62 -4.74
C GLU A 52 -7.53 -11.33 -5.05
N LEU A 53 -7.27 -10.31 -5.87
CA LEU A 53 -5.91 -9.95 -6.29
C LEU A 53 -5.26 -8.93 -5.34
N THR A 54 -6.07 -8.20 -4.60
CA THR A 54 -5.63 -7.16 -3.67
C THR A 54 -4.66 -7.70 -2.61
N GLY A 55 -5.00 -8.84 -2.02
CA GLY A 55 -4.21 -9.42 -0.94
C GLY A 55 -2.76 -9.71 -1.32
N GLU A 56 -2.53 -10.19 -2.55
CA GLU A 56 -1.17 -10.51 -3.00
C GLU A 56 -0.31 -9.25 -3.17
N VAL A 57 -0.90 -8.18 -3.71
CA VAL A 57 -0.20 -6.91 -3.87
C VAL A 57 0.13 -6.30 -2.51
N LEU A 58 -0.82 -6.29 -1.58
CA LEU A 58 -0.60 -5.77 -0.24
C LEU A 58 0.47 -6.56 0.51
N LYS A 59 0.51 -7.87 0.31
CA LYS A 59 1.53 -8.73 0.91
C LYS A 59 2.92 -8.36 0.40
N VAL A 60 3.07 -8.10 -0.89
CA VAL A 60 4.34 -7.66 -1.47
C VAL A 60 4.77 -6.33 -0.85
N ILE A 61 3.85 -5.35 -0.81
CA ILE A 61 4.16 -4.04 -0.23
C ILE A 61 4.59 -4.17 1.22
N ARG A 62 3.89 -4.99 1.99
CA ARG A 62 4.23 -5.25 3.39
C ARG A 62 5.62 -5.85 3.52
N SER A 63 6.01 -6.75 2.61
CA SER A 63 7.32 -7.38 2.65
C SER A 63 8.47 -6.42 2.36
N LEU A 64 8.18 -5.27 1.76
CA LEU A 64 9.17 -4.24 1.46
C LEU A 64 9.46 -3.32 2.64
N LYS A 65 8.66 -3.40 3.70
CA LYS A 65 8.86 -2.57 4.89
C LYS A 65 10.16 -2.99 5.58
N ASP A 66 11.12 -2.09 5.60
CA ASP A 66 12.39 -2.29 6.30
C ASP A 66 12.87 -0.95 6.86
N SER A 67 14.00 -0.97 7.58
CA SER A 67 14.51 0.21 8.26
C SER A 67 15.26 1.18 7.35
N GLU A 68 15.56 0.77 6.11
CA GLU A 68 16.39 1.57 5.21
C GLU A 68 15.58 2.38 4.19
N ARG A 69 14.29 2.09 4.09
CA ARG A 69 13.44 2.70 3.07
C ARG A 69 12.24 3.38 3.68
N THR A 70 11.94 4.57 3.19
CA THR A 70 10.71 5.27 3.54
C THR A 70 9.64 4.95 2.52
N MET A 71 8.47 4.52 2.97
CA MET A 71 7.33 4.28 2.09
C MET A 71 6.21 5.23 2.42
N ILE A 72 5.64 5.85 1.38
CA ILE A 72 4.45 6.68 1.50
C ILE A 72 3.34 5.95 0.74
N ILE A 73 2.26 5.61 1.44
CA ILE A 73 1.19 4.82 0.87
C ILE A 73 -0.13 5.58 0.99
N VAL A 74 -0.76 5.86 -0.14
CA VAL A 74 -2.12 6.42 -0.18
C VAL A 74 -3.05 5.24 -0.40
N THR A 75 -3.95 4.99 0.53
CA THR A 75 -4.82 3.83 0.47
C THR A 75 -6.11 4.05 1.26
N HIS A 76 -7.17 3.35 0.87
CA HIS A 76 -8.38 3.23 1.66
C HIS A 76 -8.55 1.82 2.25
N GLU A 77 -7.51 0.99 2.14
CA GLU A 77 -7.45 -0.32 2.77
C GLU A 77 -7.04 -0.15 4.23
N MET A 78 -8.02 0.04 5.09
CA MET A 78 -7.77 0.47 6.48
C MET A 78 -7.06 -0.56 7.32
N GLU A 79 -7.40 -1.82 7.16
CA GLU A 79 -6.74 -2.86 7.94
C GLU A 79 -5.27 -3.01 7.56
N PHE A 80 -4.98 -2.93 6.26
CA PHE A 80 -3.60 -2.93 5.79
C PHE A 80 -2.82 -1.75 6.37
N ALA A 81 -3.40 -0.54 6.30
CA ALA A 81 -2.77 0.65 6.84
C ALA A 81 -2.49 0.51 8.34
N ARG A 82 -3.45 -0.01 9.09
CA ARG A 82 -3.29 -0.24 10.53
C ARG A 82 -2.10 -1.15 10.82
N ASN A 83 -1.95 -2.21 10.04
CA ASN A 83 -0.93 -3.24 10.30
C ASN A 83 0.47 -2.85 9.83
N VAL A 84 0.58 -1.95 8.87
CA VAL A 84 1.85 -1.64 8.20
C VAL A 84 2.40 -0.26 8.59
N ALA A 85 1.53 0.72 8.82
CA ALA A 85 1.96 2.09 9.01
C ALA A 85 2.62 2.33 10.36
N ASP A 86 3.70 3.08 10.36
CA ASP A 86 4.30 3.63 11.57
C ASP A 86 3.66 4.98 11.91
N HIS A 87 3.29 5.73 10.88
CA HIS A 87 2.66 7.03 11.01
C HIS A 87 1.51 7.12 10.03
N VAL A 88 0.36 7.60 10.48
CA VAL A 88 -0.85 7.72 9.67
C VAL A 88 -1.27 9.18 9.59
N ILE A 89 -1.62 9.60 8.39
CA ILE A 89 -2.12 10.96 8.13
C ILE A 89 -3.49 10.82 7.48
N PHE A 90 -4.52 11.36 8.12
CA PHE A 90 -5.86 11.42 7.54
C PHE A 90 -6.09 12.78 6.93
N ILE A 91 -6.37 12.80 5.62
CA ILE A 91 -6.60 14.02 4.86
C ILE A 91 -8.08 14.15 4.52
N SER A 92 -8.64 15.30 4.79
CA SER A 92 -10.03 15.61 4.49
C SER A 92 -10.14 17.05 3.99
N ASP A 93 -10.89 17.26 2.92
CA ASP A 93 -11.12 18.60 2.34
C ASP A 93 -9.81 19.36 2.03
N GLY A 94 -8.78 18.62 1.59
CA GLY A 94 -7.49 19.20 1.22
C GLY A 94 -6.60 19.57 2.39
N LEU A 95 -6.98 19.21 3.61
CA LEU A 95 -6.23 19.51 4.82
C LEU A 95 -5.92 18.25 5.61
N ILE A 96 -4.83 18.31 6.39
CA ILE A 96 -4.54 17.25 7.34
C ILE A 96 -5.52 17.39 8.50
N GLU A 97 -6.43 16.43 8.61
CA GLU A 97 -7.45 16.42 9.66
C GLU A 97 -6.90 15.85 10.97
N GLU A 98 -6.13 14.77 10.85
CA GLU A 98 -5.56 14.11 12.01
C GLU A 98 -4.33 13.33 11.58
N GLU A 99 -3.32 13.26 12.45
CA GLU A 99 -2.14 12.44 12.21
C GLU A 99 -1.56 11.91 13.53
N GLY A 100 -0.85 10.81 13.46
CA GLY A 100 -0.26 10.16 14.61
C GLY A 100 0.17 8.73 14.29
N SER A 101 0.47 7.96 15.33
CA SER A 101 0.74 6.53 15.14
C SER A 101 -0.51 5.81 14.65
N ALA A 102 -0.33 4.60 14.11
CA ALA A 102 -1.48 3.81 13.68
C ALA A 102 -2.45 3.57 14.85
N GLU A 103 -1.93 3.30 16.04
CA GLU A 103 -2.76 3.13 17.24
C GLU A 103 -3.56 4.40 17.55
N ASP A 104 -2.91 5.57 17.51
CA ASP A 104 -3.58 6.83 17.84
C ASP A 104 -4.72 7.15 16.88
N VAL A 105 -4.49 6.96 15.59
CA VAL A 105 -5.47 7.34 14.57
C VAL A 105 -6.58 6.32 14.42
N PHE A 106 -6.26 5.03 14.44
CA PHE A 106 -7.25 3.96 14.22
C PHE A 106 -8.00 3.57 15.48
N ASP A 107 -7.30 3.49 16.60
CA ASP A 107 -7.89 2.99 17.85
C ASP A 107 -8.39 4.11 18.76
N HIS A 108 -7.77 5.29 18.69
CA HIS A 108 -8.10 6.44 19.52
C HIS A 108 -8.27 7.72 18.71
N PRO A 109 -9.11 7.72 17.64
CA PRO A 109 -9.30 8.91 16.82
C PRO A 109 -9.89 10.05 17.63
N LYS A 110 -9.41 11.26 17.42
CA LYS A 110 -9.86 12.46 18.13
C LYS A 110 -10.86 13.26 17.31
N SER A 111 -10.67 13.32 15.99
CA SER A 111 -11.54 14.09 15.11
C SER A 111 -12.83 13.32 14.82
N GLU A 112 -13.95 14.03 14.82
CA GLU A 112 -15.24 13.43 14.45
C GLU A 112 -15.25 12.97 12.99
N LYS A 113 -14.55 13.68 12.09
CA LYS A 113 -14.41 13.26 10.69
C LYS A 113 -13.65 11.94 10.58
N THR A 114 -12.57 11.77 11.35
CA THR A 114 -11.80 10.54 11.39
C THR A 114 -12.67 9.39 11.89
N LYS A 115 -13.40 9.61 12.97
CA LYS A 115 -14.30 8.60 13.53
C LYS A 115 -15.36 8.18 12.52
N ALA A 116 -15.96 9.14 11.83
CA ALA A 116 -16.98 8.86 10.81
C ALA A 116 -16.40 8.08 9.64
N PHE A 117 -15.23 8.45 9.17
CA PHE A 117 -14.54 7.77 8.07
C PHE A 117 -14.22 6.31 8.43
N LEU A 118 -13.69 6.08 9.61
CA LEU A 118 -13.31 4.72 10.05
C LEU A 118 -14.54 3.84 10.32
N SER A 119 -15.66 4.43 10.72
CA SER A 119 -16.87 3.66 11.00
C SER A 119 -17.54 3.13 9.74
N VAL A 120 -17.40 3.81 8.61
CA VAL A 120 -18.00 3.41 7.33
C VAL A 120 -17.39 2.12 6.79
N GLY A 121 -16.11 1.86 7.11
CA GLY A 121 -15.40 0.68 6.63
C GLY A 121 -15.62 -0.59 7.44
N LYS A 122 -16.48 -0.56 8.43
CA LYS A 122 -16.74 -1.72 9.30
C LYS A 122 -17.99 -2.48 8.90
#